data_297842e052a8f2a860136367438ac1ca
#
_entry.id   297842e052a8f2a860136367438ac1ca
#
_cell.length_a   1.000
_cell.length_b   1.000
_cell.length_c   1.000
_cell.angle_alpha   90.00
_cell.angle_beta   90.00
_cell.angle_gamma   90.00
#
_symmetry.space_group_name_H-M   'P 1'
#
loop_
_entity.id
_entity.type
_entity.pdbx_description
1 polymer ?
#
loop_
_entity_poly.entity_id
_entity_poly.type
_entity_poly.pdbx_seq_one_letter_code
_entity_poly.pdbx_strand_id
1 'polypeptide(L)'
;MKADHSERITDMKKKHMRFPAAFLVWVILVFLDQYTKYLAMTYLRPKGAIDLIPGVLELRYLENRGAAFGILQNRQWVFVVFAIDCIIFCAWTGFRLAVSNRHAALRICLAALCAGAAGNLIDRVARGYVIDFIYFSLIHFPVFNLADVCVSLSTAALVILVLFFDKGDDIS
;
A
#
# COMPACT_ATOMS: atom_id res chain seq x y z
N MET A 1 -14.35 43.75 -0.76
CA MET A 1 -12.90 43.57 -0.48
C MET A 1 -12.60 42.68 0.73
N LYS A 2 -13.37 42.72 1.84
CA LYS A 2 -13.16 41.82 3.02
C LYS A 2 -13.63 40.37 2.82
N ALA A 3 -14.66 40.12 2.00
CA ALA A 3 -15.17 38.79 1.72
C ALA A 3 -14.14 37.92 0.95
N ASP A 4 -13.48 38.46 -0.06
CA ASP A 4 -12.46 37.78 -0.87
C ASP A 4 -11.25 37.35 -0.03
N HIS A 5 -10.84 38.11 0.96
CA HIS A 5 -9.71 37.76 1.83
C HIS A 5 -10.03 36.59 2.79
N SER A 6 -11.28 36.57 3.31
CA SER A 6 -11.75 35.48 4.18
C SER A 6 -11.89 34.16 3.42
N GLU A 7 -12.40 34.18 2.20
CA GLU A 7 -12.52 33.01 1.33
C GLU A 7 -11.14 32.45 0.96
N ARG A 8 -10.18 33.30 0.62
CA ARG A 8 -8.78 32.87 0.33
C ARG A 8 -8.11 32.22 1.54
N ILE A 9 -8.31 32.77 2.75
CA ILE A 9 -7.74 32.17 3.98
C ILE A 9 -8.39 30.81 4.27
N THR A 10 -9.69 30.68 4.05
CA THR A 10 -10.42 29.42 4.25
C THR A 10 -10.00 28.37 3.23
N ASP A 11 -9.77 28.77 1.99
CA ASP A 11 -9.29 27.87 0.91
C ASP A 11 -7.83 27.46 1.13
N MET A 12 -6.98 28.37 1.60
CA MET A 12 -5.61 28.04 2.00
C MET A 12 -5.57 27.07 3.19
N LYS A 13 -6.42 27.25 4.21
CA LYS A 13 -6.54 26.31 5.35
C LYS A 13 -7.04 24.95 4.91
N LYS A 14 -8.03 24.87 4.01
CA LYS A 14 -8.49 23.61 3.42
C LYS A 14 -7.40 22.92 2.60
N LYS A 15 -6.55 23.66 1.90
CA LYS A 15 -5.44 23.16 1.09
C LYS A 15 -4.34 22.53 1.97
N HIS A 16 -4.03 23.13 3.12
CA HIS A 16 -3.04 22.61 4.07
C HIS A 16 -3.51 21.35 4.84
N MET A 17 -4.84 21.16 5.01
CA MET A 17 -5.39 20.05 5.81
C MET A 17 -5.49 18.71 5.07
N ARG A 18 -5.24 18.66 3.78
CA ARG A 18 -5.45 17.45 2.94
C ARG A 18 -4.20 16.61 2.68
N PHE A 19 -3.02 17.20 2.76
CA PHE A 19 -1.74 16.50 2.69
C PHE A 19 -1.52 15.60 3.90
N PRO A 20 -1.82 16.04 5.15
CA PRO A 20 -1.61 15.22 6.33
C PRO A 20 -2.44 13.93 6.36
N ALA A 21 -3.66 13.91 5.78
CA ALA A 21 -4.50 12.71 5.82
C ALA A 21 -3.90 11.54 5.01
N ALA A 22 -3.48 11.78 3.77
CA ALA A 22 -2.85 10.74 2.94
C ALA A 22 -1.51 10.28 3.53
N PHE A 23 -0.72 11.20 4.07
CA PHE A 23 0.52 10.89 4.77
C PHE A 23 0.27 10.07 6.04
N LEU A 24 -0.75 10.42 6.82
CA LEU A 24 -1.14 9.67 8.02
C LEU A 24 -1.57 8.24 7.66
N VAL A 25 -2.38 8.07 6.60
CA VAL A 25 -2.76 6.73 6.08
C VAL A 25 -1.51 5.94 5.70
N TRP A 26 -0.57 6.55 4.98
CA TRP A 26 0.69 5.91 4.62
C TRP A 26 1.48 5.44 5.85
N VAL A 27 1.66 6.31 6.85
CA VAL A 27 2.38 5.98 8.09
C VAL A 27 1.71 4.83 8.83
N ILE A 28 0.37 4.89 9.00
CA ILE A 28 -0.39 3.86 9.69
C ILE A 28 -0.26 2.51 8.98
N LEU A 29 -0.41 2.47 7.66
CA LEU A 29 -0.37 1.22 6.90
C LEU A 29 1.03 0.59 6.90
N VAL A 30 2.09 1.39 6.76
CA VAL A 30 3.48 0.89 6.88
C VAL A 30 3.74 0.35 8.30
N PHE A 31 3.29 1.07 9.32
CA PHE A 31 3.43 0.62 10.71
C PHE A 31 2.68 -0.71 10.95
N LEU A 32 1.43 -0.81 10.51
CA LEU A 32 0.63 -2.02 10.67
C LEU A 32 1.24 -3.20 9.92
N ASP A 33 1.74 -2.99 8.70
CA ASP A 33 2.42 -4.04 7.93
C ASP A 33 3.66 -4.54 8.69
N GLN A 34 4.55 -3.66 9.10
CA GLN A 34 5.77 -4.04 9.81
C GLN A 34 5.48 -4.65 11.19
N TYR A 35 4.44 -4.17 11.88
CA TYR A 35 4.02 -4.71 13.17
C TYR A 35 3.46 -6.13 13.02
N THR A 36 2.59 -6.38 12.05
CA THR A 36 2.05 -7.72 11.79
C THR A 36 3.13 -8.70 11.35
N LYS A 37 4.09 -8.29 10.55
CA LYS A 37 5.28 -9.07 10.18
C LYS A 37 6.17 -9.37 11.40
N TYR A 38 6.34 -8.41 12.29
CA TYR A 38 7.03 -8.64 13.58
C TYR A 38 6.32 -9.70 14.43
N LEU A 39 4.99 -9.62 14.54
CA LEU A 39 4.21 -10.65 15.24
C LEU A 39 4.35 -12.02 14.59
N ALA A 40 4.31 -12.09 13.26
CA ALA A 40 4.50 -13.34 12.52
C ALA A 40 5.89 -13.95 12.77
N MET A 41 6.96 -13.14 12.77
CA MET A 41 8.30 -13.62 13.11
C MET A 41 8.39 -14.14 14.56
N THR A 42 7.78 -13.42 15.49
CA THR A 42 7.93 -13.72 16.93
C THR A 42 7.10 -14.90 17.36
N TYR A 43 5.86 -14.99 16.91
CA TYR A 43 4.88 -15.96 17.44
C TYR A 43 4.53 -17.06 16.45
N LEU A 44 4.58 -16.80 15.15
CA LEU A 44 4.16 -17.77 14.14
C LEU A 44 5.34 -18.60 13.62
N ARG A 45 6.51 -17.99 13.41
CA ARG A 45 7.72 -18.69 12.97
C ARG A 45 8.06 -19.93 13.81
N PRO A 46 8.03 -19.88 15.16
CA PRO A 46 8.31 -21.08 15.99
C PRO A 46 7.24 -22.16 15.92
N LYS A 47 5.98 -21.80 15.58
CA LYS A 47 4.83 -22.71 15.56
C LYS A 47 4.56 -23.31 14.17
N GLY A 48 5.08 -22.67 13.12
CA GLY A 48 4.87 -23.05 11.73
C GLY A 48 3.57 -22.55 11.14
N ALA A 49 2.42 -23.05 11.59
CA ALA A 49 1.09 -22.64 11.12
C ALA A 49 0.06 -22.66 12.26
N ILE A 50 -0.97 -21.84 12.12
CA ILE A 50 -2.14 -21.75 13.02
C ILE A 50 -3.39 -21.64 12.16
N ASP A 51 -4.33 -22.57 12.31
CA ASP A 51 -5.63 -22.51 11.64
C ASP A 51 -6.49 -21.45 12.31
N LEU A 52 -6.90 -20.43 11.56
CA LEU A 52 -7.92 -19.47 11.97
C LEU A 52 -9.32 -19.99 11.66
N ILE A 53 -9.49 -20.53 10.46
CA ILE A 53 -10.69 -21.22 10.00
C ILE A 53 -10.22 -22.53 9.35
N PRO A 54 -10.45 -23.70 10.00
CA PRO A 54 -9.95 -24.96 9.51
C PRO A 54 -10.31 -25.23 8.05
N GLY A 55 -9.31 -25.55 7.23
CA GLY A 55 -9.45 -25.83 5.80
C GLY A 55 -9.75 -24.60 4.92
N VAL A 56 -9.79 -23.38 5.47
CA VAL A 56 -10.07 -22.15 4.70
C VAL A 56 -8.99 -21.10 4.84
N LEU A 57 -8.63 -20.74 6.09
CA LEU A 57 -7.72 -19.64 6.38
C LEU A 57 -6.73 -20.04 7.48
N GLU A 58 -5.46 -19.94 7.17
CA GLU A 58 -4.35 -20.22 8.07
C GLU A 58 -3.43 -19.01 8.21
N LEU A 59 -2.78 -18.88 9.36
CA LEU A 59 -1.57 -18.09 9.51
C LEU A 59 -0.37 -19.03 9.36
N ARG A 60 0.43 -18.83 8.32
CA ARG A 60 1.59 -19.68 7.99
C ARG A 60 2.81 -18.79 7.70
N TYR A 61 3.85 -18.93 8.51
CA TYR A 61 5.07 -18.15 8.29
C TYR A 61 5.82 -18.61 7.03
N LEU A 62 6.16 -17.65 6.16
CA LEU A 62 6.94 -17.90 4.94
C LEU A 62 7.95 -16.77 4.71
N GLU A 63 9.20 -17.11 4.41
CA GLU A 63 10.23 -16.20 3.90
C GLU A 63 10.19 -16.19 2.37
N ASN A 64 9.56 -15.18 1.78
CA ASN A 64 9.37 -15.05 0.33
C ASN A 64 10.59 -14.39 -0.31
N ARG A 65 11.37 -15.15 -1.08
CA ARG A 65 12.57 -14.68 -1.80
C ARG A 65 12.32 -14.39 -3.28
N GLY A 66 11.05 -14.36 -3.70
CA GLY A 66 10.65 -14.10 -5.09
C GLY A 66 9.35 -13.33 -5.18
N ALA A 67 8.58 -13.56 -6.26
CA ALA A 67 7.19 -13.16 -6.38
C ALA A 67 6.25 -14.32 -6.02
N ALA A 68 4.94 -14.08 -6.12
CA ALA A 68 3.93 -15.13 -6.05
C ALA A 68 4.28 -16.27 -7.03
N PHE A 69 3.93 -17.50 -6.66
CA PHE A 69 4.21 -18.72 -7.45
C PHE A 69 5.70 -19.02 -7.72
N GLY A 70 6.63 -18.42 -6.95
CA GLY A 70 8.08 -18.67 -7.07
C GLY A 70 8.75 -18.05 -8.29
N ILE A 71 8.11 -17.07 -8.94
CA ILE A 71 8.68 -16.35 -10.07
C ILE A 71 9.84 -15.46 -9.57
N LEU A 72 10.94 -15.39 -10.35
CA LEU A 72 12.12 -14.56 -10.06
C LEU A 72 12.75 -14.82 -8.67
N GLN A 73 12.78 -16.08 -8.21
CA GLN A 73 13.44 -16.41 -6.95
C GLN A 73 14.90 -15.92 -6.93
N ASN A 74 15.31 -15.39 -5.78
CA ASN A 74 16.65 -14.82 -5.56
C ASN A 74 17.01 -13.61 -6.43
N ARG A 75 16.04 -13.01 -7.13
CA ARG A 75 16.20 -11.76 -7.89
C ARG A 75 15.64 -10.56 -7.14
N GLN A 76 15.97 -10.44 -5.85
CA GLN A 76 15.42 -9.39 -4.96
C GLN A 76 15.60 -7.97 -5.51
N TRP A 77 16.71 -7.71 -6.18
CA TRP A 77 17.01 -6.39 -6.76
C TRP A 77 15.95 -5.92 -7.78
N VAL A 78 15.33 -6.85 -8.54
CA VAL A 78 14.24 -6.52 -9.47
C VAL A 78 13.06 -5.92 -8.72
N PHE A 79 12.66 -6.57 -7.61
CA PHE A 79 11.54 -6.11 -6.79
C PHE A 79 11.86 -4.81 -6.03
N VAL A 80 13.13 -4.62 -5.66
CA VAL A 80 13.61 -3.35 -5.05
C VAL A 80 13.45 -2.20 -6.03
N VAL A 81 13.89 -2.37 -7.29
CA VAL A 81 13.75 -1.35 -8.34
C VAL A 81 12.27 -1.04 -8.59
N PHE A 82 11.43 -2.06 -8.81
CA PHE A 82 10.00 -1.88 -9.00
C PHE A 82 9.31 -1.17 -7.82
N ALA A 83 9.68 -1.49 -6.59
CA ALA A 83 9.11 -0.85 -5.41
C ALA A 83 9.52 0.63 -5.33
N ILE A 84 10.79 0.95 -5.64
CA ILE A 84 11.28 2.33 -5.68
C ILE A 84 10.54 3.13 -6.76
N ASP A 85 10.42 2.59 -7.98
CA ASP A 85 9.71 3.24 -9.09
C ASP A 85 8.24 3.48 -8.73
N CYS A 86 7.57 2.50 -8.13
CA CYS A 86 6.20 2.63 -7.66
C CYS A 86 6.07 3.73 -6.60
N ILE A 87 6.96 3.78 -5.61
CA ILE A 87 6.96 4.80 -4.56
C ILE A 87 7.16 6.20 -5.14
N ILE A 88 8.13 6.37 -6.06
CA ILE A 88 8.39 7.66 -6.74
C ILE A 88 7.15 8.08 -7.53
N PHE A 89 6.58 7.18 -8.30
CA PHE A 89 5.36 7.45 -9.09
C PHE A 89 4.19 7.87 -8.21
N CYS A 90 3.91 7.12 -7.15
CA CYS A 90 2.82 7.42 -6.21
C CYS A 90 3.03 8.76 -5.50
N ALA A 91 4.25 9.03 -5.04
CA ALA A 91 4.60 10.28 -4.37
C ALA A 91 4.45 11.48 -5.31
N TRP A 92 4.97 11.38 -6.53
CA TRP A 92 4.88 12.43 -7.54
C TRP A 92 3.43 12.71 -7.96
N THR A 93 2.67 11.66 -8.28
CA THR A 93 1.25 11.78 -8.67
C THR A 93 0.41 12.31 -7.52
N GLY A 94 0.61 11.80 -6.30
CA GLY A 94 -0.09 12.26 -5.10
C GLY A 94 0.19 13.74 -4.80
N PHE A 95 1.42 14.20 -5.01
CA PHE A 95 1.78 15.62 -4.89
C PHE A 95 1.06 16.48 -5.95
N ARG A 96 1.06 16.05 -7.22
CA ARG A 96 0.34 16.74 -8.31
C ARG A 96 -1.16 16.88 -8.01
N LEU A 97 -1.79 15.80 -7.55
CA LEU A 97 -3.22 15.81 -7.17
C LEU A 97 -3.49 16.68 -5.92
N ALA A 98 -2.56 16.76 -4.98
CA ALA A 98 -2.68 17.63 -3.81
C ALA A 98 -2.69 19.11 -4.19
N VAL A 99 -1.85 19.50 -5.15
CA VAL A 99 -1.78 20.88 -5.67
C VAL A 99 -3.05 21.27 -6.42
N SER A 100 -3.64 20.35 -7.21
CA SER A 100 -4.85 20.59 -7.99
C SER A 100 -6.15 20.60 -7.18
N ASN A 101 -6.08 20.28 -5.90
CA ASN A 101 -7.23 20.20 -4.98
C ASN A 101 -8.33 19.20 -5.39
N ARG A 102 -8.02 18.29 -6.32
CA ARG A 102 -8.93 17.27 -6.85
C ARG A 102 -8.66 15.90 -6.21
N HIS A 103 -9.67 15.06 -6.14
CA HIS A 103 -9.60 13.60 -5.93
C HIS A 103 -8.95 13.12 -4.61
N ALA A 104 -9.58 13.43 -3.47
CA ALA A 104 -9.13 12.93 -2.16
C ALA A 104 -9.03 11.38 -2.13
N ALA A 105 -9.99 10.68 -2.78
CA ALA A 105 -9.99 9.22 -2.87
C ALA A 105 -8.75 8.69 -3.62
N LEU A 106 -8.38 9.29 -4.76
CA LEU A 106 -7.19 8.89 -5.51
C LEU A 106 -5.91 9.06 -4.67
N ARG A 107 -5.80 10.14 -3.89
CA ARG A 107 -4.63 10.36 -3.02
C ARG A 107 -4.53 9.33 -1.91
N ILE A 108 -5.66 8.92 -1.33
CA ILE A 108 -5.69 7.87 -0.29
C ILE A 108 -5.29 6.53 -0.91
N CYS A 109 -5.80 6.19 -2.10
CA CYS A 109 -5.41 4.98 -2.80
C CYS A 109 -3.93 4.97 -3.18
N LEU A 110 -3.38 6.10 -3.68
CA LEU A 110 -1.95 6.23 -3.96
C LEU A 110 -1.10 6.10 -2.70
N ALA A 111 -1.55 6.65 -1.57
CA ALA A 111 -0.86 6.51 -0.29
C ALA A 111 -0.87 5.04 0.19
N ALA A 112 -1.98 4.32 0.03
CA ALA A 112 -2.07 2.91 0.38
C ALA A 112 -1.20 2.03 -0.55
N LEU A 113 -1.18 2.30 -1.85
CA LEU A 113 -0.30 1.63 -2.81
C LEU A 113 1.17 1.86 -2.46
N CYS A 114 1.54 3.11 -2.20
CA CYS A 114 2.88 3.49 -1.77
C CYS A 114 3.27 2.81 -0.44
N ALA A 115 2.34 2.69 0.52
CA ALA A 115 2.58 2.03 1.80
C ALA A 115 2.86 0.53 1.63
N GLY A 116 2.09 -0.17 0.78
CA GLY A 116 2.33 -1.57 0.48
C GLY A 116 3.68 -1.79 -0.22
N ALA A 117 4.01 -0.97 -1.22
CA ALA A 117 5.33 -1.01 -1.86
C ALA A 117 6.47 -0.77 -0.85
N ALA A 118 6.32 0.23 0.04
CA ALA A 118 7.31 0.56 1.07
C ALA A 118 7.46 -0.58 2.10
N GLY A 119 6.37 -1.18 2.57
CA GLY A 119 6.39 -2.30 3.52
C GLY A 119 7.20 -3.50 2.99
N ASN A 120 6.95 -3.90 1.76
CA ASN A 120 7.69 -4.98 1.12
C ASN A 120 9.13 -4.58 0.72
N LEU A 121 9.39 -3.30 0.45
CA LEU A 121 10.74 -2.79 0.22
C LEU A 121 11.59 -2.83 1.48
N ILE A 122 11.03 -2.41 2.63
CA ILE A 122 11.73 -2.46 3.93
C ILE A 122 12.22 -3.88 4.22
N ASP A 123 11.38 -4.88 4.02
CA ASP A 123 11.75 -6.28 4.23
C ASP A 123 12.90 -6.73 3.33
N ARG A 124 12.81 -6.42 2.03
CA ARG A 124 13.85 -6.81 1.06
C ARG A 124 15.20 -6.17 1.36
N VAL A 125 15.20 -4.90 1.74
CA VAL A 125 16.44 -4.17 2.07
C VAL A 125 17.02 -4.65 3.40
N ALA A 126 16.18 -4.86 4.42
CA ALA A 126 16.62 -5.20 5.76
C ALA A 126 16.95 -6.70 5.92
N ARG A 127 16.22 -7.60 5.22
CA ARG A 127 16.26 -9.05 5.45
C ARG A 127 16.65 -9.86 4.21
N GLY A 128 16.54 -9.29 3.00
CA GLY A 128 16.75 -10.01 1.75
C GLY A 128 15.57 -10.92 1.35
N TYR A 129 14.44 -10.84 2.04
CA TYR A 129 13.19 -11.55 1.74
C TYR A 129 12.00 -10.78 2.32
N VAL A 130 10.78 -11.11 1.87
CA VAL A 130 9.54 -10.58 2.42
C VAL A 130 8.93 -11.59 3.37
N ILE A 131 8.34 -11.11 4.48
CA ILE A 131 7.63 -11.96 5.43
C ILE A 131 6.17 -12.03 5.00
N ASP A 132 5.72 -13.23 4.59
CA ASP A 132 4.34 -13.55 4.28
C ASP A 132 3.76 -14.46 5.35
N PHE A 133 2.44 -14.30 5.65
CA PHE A 133 1.87 -15.07 6.75
C PHE A 133 0.36 -15.35 6.64
N ILE A 134 -0.34 -14.83 5.64
CA ILE A 134 -1.77 -15.09 5.41
C ILE A 134 -1.90 -16.13 4.30
N TYR A 135 -2.56 -17.25 4.55
CA TYR A 135 -2.72 -18.33 3.60
C TYR A 135 -4.18 -18.77 3.47
N PHE A 136 -4.75 -18.64 2.28
CA PHE A 136 -6.05 -19.21 1.95
C PHE A 136 -5.88 -20.66 1.48
N SER A 137 -6.00 -21.61 2.42
CA SER A 137 -5.79 -23.03 2.17
C SER A 137 -6.86 -23.65 1.26
N LEU A 138 -8.11 -23.15 1.33
CA LEU A 138 -9.23 -23.62 0.50
C LEU A 138 -8.94 -23.58 -1.01
N ILE A 139 -8.26 -22.54 -1.48
CA ILE A 139 -7.96 -22.35 -2.91
C ILE A 139 -6.46 -22.44 -3.21
N HIS A 140 -5.66 -22.86 -2.22
CA HIS A 140 -4.20 -22.92 -2.33
C HIS A 140 -3.57 -21.62 -2.85
N PHE A 141 -4.11 -20.47 -2.41
CA PHE A 141 -3.60 -19.16 -2.82
C PHE A 141 -2.20 -18.94 -2.23
N PRO A 142 -1.25 -18.33 -2.95
CA PRO A 142 0.06 -18.02 -2.40
C PRO A 142 -0.03 -17.30 -1.06
N VAL A 143 0.87 -17.61 -0.13
CA VAL A 143 0.94 -16.89 1.15
C VAL A 143 1.29 -15.44 0.86
N PHE A 144 0.63 -14.50 1.54
CA PHE A 144 0.75 -13.06 1.35
C PHE A 144 0.74 -12.32 2.69
N ASN A 145 0.87 -11.01 2.65
CA ASN A 145 0.94 -10.14 3.83
C ASN A 145 0.03 -8.89 3.69
N LEU A 146 0.04 -8.01 4.68
CA LEU A 146 -0.77 -6.81 4.68
C LEU A 146 -0.36 -5.81 3.59
N ALA A 147 0.93 -5.69 3.26
CA ALA A 147 1.41 -4.85 2.17
C ALA A 147 0.83 -5.29 0.82
N ASP A 148 0.73 -6.60 0.56
CA ASP A 148 0.15 -7.15 -0.67
C ASP A 148 -1.35 -6.84 -0.76
N VAL A 149 -2.08 -6.90 0.36
CA VAL A 149 -3.47 -6.45 0.45
C VAL A 149 -3.59 -4.97 0.09
N CYS A 150 -2.72 -4.12 0.66
CA CYS A 150 -2.70 -2.70 0.34
C CYS A 150 -2.45 -2.45 -1.15
N VAL A 151 -1.45 -3.13 -1.75
CA VAL A 151 -1.15 -3.01 -3.19
C VAL A 151 -2.35 -3.45 -4.03
N SER A 152 -2.91 -4.61 -3.76
CA SER A 152 -3.99 -5.20 -4.56
C SER A 152 -5.27 -4.37 -4.50
N LEU A 153 -5.72 -4.04 -3.29
CA LEU A 153 -6.97 -3.27 -3.10
C LEU A 153 -6.84 -1.84 -3.60
N SER A 154 -5.70 -1.17 -3.34
CA SER A 154 -5.52 0.20 -3.82
C SER A 154 -5.39 0.25 -5.34
N THR A 155 -4.73 -0.73 -5.97
CA THR A 155 -4.67 -0.82 -7.44
C THR A 155 -6.06 -1.02 -8.04
N ALA A 156 -6.85 -1.94 -7.51
CA ALA A 156 -8.23 -2.16 -7.97
C ALA A 156 -9.09 -0.89 -7.80
N ALA A 157 -8.98 -0.23 -6.64
CA ALA A 157 -9.70 1.02 -6.38
C ALA A 157 -9.26 2.15 -7.33
N LEU A 158 -7.95 2.29 -7.60
CA LEU A 158 -7.44 3.28 -8.55
C LEU A 158 -7.99 3.04 -9.96
N VAL A 159 -8.00 1.79 -10.43
CA VAL A 159 -8.57 1.44 -11.74
C VAL A 159 -10.05 1.80 -11.81
N ILE A 160 -10.83 1.46 -10.79
CA ILE A 160 -12.27 1.80 -10.73
C ILE A 160 -12.46 3.32 -10.72
N LEU A 161 -11.71 4.04 -9.89
CA LEU A 161 -11.84 5.50 -9.80
C LEU A 161 -11.49 6.18 -11.12
N VAL A 162 -10.44 5.75 -11.80
CA VAL A 162 -10.02 6.34 -13.09
C VAL A 162 -11.02 6.00 -14.19
N LEU A 163 -11.50 4.76 -14.28
CA LEU A 163 -12.39 4.36 -15.38
C LEU A 163 -13.82 4.88 -15.25
N PHE A 164 -14.33 5.02 -14.03
CA PHE A 164 -15.76 5.30 -13.81
C PHE A 164 -16.05 6.68 -13.22
N PHE A 165 -15.10 7.28 -12.50
CA PHE A 165 -15.33 8.54 -11.80
C PHE A 165 -14.46 9.69 -12.30
N ASP A 166 -13.36 9.42 -13.02
CA ASP A 166 -12.54 10.45 -13.68
C ASP A 166 -12.99 10.62 -15.15
N LYS A 167 -14.29 10.66 -15.37
CA LYS A 167 -14.83 11.12 -16.66
C LYS A 167 -14.57 12.61 -16.75
N GLY A 168 -13.54 12.93 -17.54
CA GLY A 168 -12.98 14.23 -17.73
C GLY A 168 -13.97 15.40 -17.64
N ASP A 169 -13.72 16.26 -16.70
CA ASP A 169 -13.97 17.66 -16.94
C ASP A 169 -12.84 18.14 -17.86
N ASP A 170 -13.22 18.22 -19.11
CA ASP A 170 -12.61 18.88 -20.25
C ASP A 170 -11.23 19.51 -20.05
N ILE A 171 -10.31 18.99 -20.85
CA ILE A 171 -9.25 19.77 -21.47
C ILE A 171 -9.93 20.86 -22.33
N SER A 172 -10.26 21.99 -21.73
CA SER A 172 -10.57 23.24 -22.40
C SER A 172 -9.86 24.40 -21.70
#